data_94aad98a3d2658db63a8442123b1279a
#
_entry.id   94aad98a3d2658db63a8442123b1279a
#
_cell.length_a   1.000
_cell.length_b   1.000
_cell.length_c   1.000
_cell.angle_alpha   90.00
_cell.angle_beta   90.00
_cell.angle_gamma   90.00
#
_symmetry.space_group_name_H-M   'P 1'
#
loop_
_entity.id
_entity.type
_entity.pdbx_description
1 polymer ?
#
loop_
_entity_poly.entity_id
_entity_poly.type
_entity_poly.pdbx_seq_one_letter_code
_entity_poly.pdbx_strand_id
1 'polypeptide(L)'
;MRIIRGTTEFQTEEETAISLGKFDGLHQGHQLLVERILKKKQEGLKPLIFTFDFGDRPVLLLPEERREMLQGWGVDYLLECPFVEEISHMEADKFIREILVKRLHVRYLAVGTDFRFGYQRRGDYRLLKRLSAECGYEVEVVEKACYGGEEISSSRIRRELEQGHMELVNQLLGYAYSVTGEVLHGRRIGRTLGMPTINILPEERKLLPPNGVYATRTWIAGERFEGITNVGYKPTVGGETRKGVETYLFDLDRNLYGEVLTVRFYGYERPEKKFASLEELKKRIERDVEWGRTYFSQSAFPEMEDKNYSE
;
A
#
# COMPACT_ATOMS: atom_id res chain seq x y z
N MET A 1 9.24 12.18 -9.38
CA MET A 1 9.49 12.34 -7.91
C MET A 1 10.95 12.04 -7.58
N ARG A 2 11.62 12.89 -6.80
CA ARG A 2 12.98 12.64 -6.32
C ARG A 2 12.93 11.87 -5.00
N ILE A 3 13.63 10.73 -4.94
CA ILE A 3 13.73 9.90 -3.73
C ILE A 3 15.02 10.27 -3.01
N ILE A 4 14.90 10.60 -1.72
CA ILE A 4 16.02 10.95 -0.84
C ILE A 4 16.10 9.85 0.23
N ARG A 5 17.29 9.28 0.41
CA ARG A 5 17.60 8.33 1.48
C ARG A 5 18.71 8.87 2.33
N GLY A 6 18.57 8.82 3.64
CA GLY A 6 19.57 9.32 4.58
C GLY A 6 18.97 9.62 5.93
N THR A 7 19.83 9.87 6.91
CA THR A 7 19.44 10.22 8.30
C THR A 7 19.33 11.71 8.50
N THR A 8 20.45 12.43 8.32
CA THR A 8 20.54 13.87 8.58
C THR A 8 21.29 14.64 7.49
N GLU A 9 21.97 13.96 6.54
CA GLU A 9 22.83 14.57 5.51
C GLU A 9 22.08 15.14 4.32
N PHE A 10 20.79 14.82 4.20
CA PHE A 10 19.96 15.27 3.08
C PHE A 10 19.64 16.76 3.14
N GLN A 11 19.38 17.36 2.00
CA GLN A 11 18.93 18.72 1.85
C GLN A 11 18.06 18.85 0.59
N THR A 12 17.02 19.70 0.67
CA THR A 12 16.31 20.22 -0.50
C THR A 12 16.85 21.58 -0.89
N GLU A 13 16.70 21.97 -2.16
CA GLU A 13 17.09 23.27 -2.64
C GLU A 13 15.92 24.26 -2.59
N GLU A 14 14.71 23.74 -2.72
CA GLU A 14 13.48 24.52 -2.76
C GLU A 14 12.73 24.50 -1.42
N GLU A 15 11.84 25.47 -1.27
CA GLU A 15 10.91 25.52 -0.15
C GLU A 15 9.86 24.41 -0.27
N THR A 16 9.51 23.77 0.84
CA THR A 16 8.71 22.57 0.84
C THR A 16 7.43 22.69 1.64
N ALA A 17 6.40 21.94 1.18
CA ALA A 17 5.21 21.58 1.93
C ALA A 17 5.32 20.11 2.35
N ILE A 18 5.38 19.84 3.65
CA ILE A 18 5.76 18.52 4.17
C ILE A 18 4.60 17.86 4.91
N SER A 19 4.44 16.55 4.72
CA SER A 19 3.71 15.70 5.65
C SER A 19 4.62 14.59 6.17
N LEU A 20 4.50 14.29 7.48
CA LEU A 20 5.35 13.32 8.16
C LEU A 20 4.51 12.17 8.68
N GLY A 21 5.00 10.94 8.48
CA GLY A 21 4.30 9.74 8.95
C GLY A 21 4.94 8.44 8.49
N LYS A 22 4.32 7.33 8.85
CA LYS A 22 4.73 6.01 8.36
C LYS A 22 4.25 5.75 6.94
N PHE A 23 3.14 6.34 6.55
CA PHE A 23 2.50 6.21 5.25
C PHE A 23 2.36 4.74 4.78
N ASP A 24 2.13 3.84 5.73
CA ASP A 24 1.88 2.45 5.43
C ASP A 24 0.42 2.26 5.01
N GLY A 25 0.23 1.78 3.79
CA GLY A 25 -1.08 1.58 3.18
C GLY A 25 -1.66 2.82 2.50
N LEU A 26 -1.06 4.00 2.57
CA LEU A 26 -1.55 5.24 1.92
C LEU A 26 -3.08 5.41 1.97
N HIS A 27 -3.70 4.99 3.08
CA HIS A 27 -5.15 4.97 3.29
C HIS A 27 -5.77 6.38 3.23
N GLN A 28 -7.09 6.48 3.20
CA GLN A 28 -7.81 7.75 3.05
C GLN A 28 -7.35 8.85 4.01
N GLY A 29 -7.00 8.50 5.27
CA GLY A 29 -6.41 9.48 6.19
C GLY A 29 -5.04 10.02 5.75
N HIS A 30 -4.21 9.19 5.12
CA HIS A 30 -2.95 9.64 4.52
C HIS A 30 -3.20 10.47 3.26
N GLN A 31 -4.20 10.11 2.44
CA GLN A 31 -4.56 10.85 1.24
C GLN A 31 -4.97 12.29 1.58
N LEU A 32 -5.72 12.50 2.64
CA LEU A 32 -6.04 13.87 3.12
C LEU A 32 -4.78 14.69 3.40
N LEU A 33 -3.78 14.11 4.05
CA LEU A 33 -2.51 14.80 4.33
C LEU A 33 -1.76 15.13 3.02
N VAL A 34 -1.72 14.18 2.09
CA VAL A 34 -1.07 14.38 0.78
C VAL A 34 -1.78 15.47 -0.02
N GLU A 35 -3.10 15.48 -0.04
CA GLU A 35 -3.88 16.54 -0.71
C GLU A 35 -3.54 17.94 -0.19
N ARG A 36 -3.34 18.09 1.14
CA ARG A 36 -2.99 19.39 1.72
C ARG A 36 -1.65 19.90 1.21
N ILE A 37 -0.63 19.07 1.19
CA ILE A 37 0.68 19.47 0.68
C ILE A 37 0.70 19.66 -0.84
N LEU A 38 -0.08 18.87 -1.59
CA LEU A 38 -0.20 19.04 -3.06
C LEU A 38 -0.83 20.38 -3.45
N LYS A 39 -1.82 20.87 -2.69
CA LYS A 39 -2.44 22.19 -2.91
C LYS A 39 -1.42 23.32 -2.83
N LYS A 40 -0.38 23.16 -2.04
CA LYS A 40 0.68 24.17 -1.86
C LYS A 40 1.63 24.33 -3.06
N LYS A 41 1.51 23.47 -4.08
CA LYS A 41 2.18 23.67 -5.38
C LYS A 41 1.79 25.00 -6.04
N GLN A 42 0.55 25.43 -5.86
CA GLN A 42 0.07 26.70 -6.39
C GLN A 42 0.78 27.91 -5.76
N GLU A 43 1.35 27.72 -4.57
CA GLU A 43 2.15 28.73 -3.86
C GLU A 43 3.65 28.57 -4.14
N GLY A 44 4.04 27.68 -5.06
CA GLY A 44 5.44 27.39 -5.45
C GLY A 44 6.15 26.40 -4.55
N LEU A 45 5.50 25.86 -3.50
CA LEU A 45 6.13 24.90 -2.61
C LEU A 45 6.21 23.51 -3.24
N LYS A 46 7.25 22.76 -2.90
CA LYS A 46 7.42 21.36 -3.34
C LYS A 46 6.84 20.39 -2.33
N PRO A 47 5.79 19.60 -2.70
CA PRO A 47 5.26 18.56 -1.84
C PRO A 47 6.31 17.50 -1.51
N LEU A 48 6.52 17.28 -0.20
CA LEU A 48 7.46 16.32 0.34
C LEU A 48 6.77 15.39 1.35
N ILE A 49 6.92 14.11 1.14
CA ILE A 49 6.56 13.09 2.14
C ILE A 49 7.82 12.67 2.88
N PHE A 50 7.80 12.83 4.20
CA PHE A 50 8.84 12.33 5.10
C PHE A 50 8.34 11.05 5.76
N THR A 51 8.96 9.92 5.46
CA THR A 51 8.61 8.62 6.05
C THR A 51 9.81 7.96 6.70
N PHE A 52 9.54 7.17 7.74
CA PHE A 52 10.57 6.34 8.38
C PHE A 52 10.54 4.92 7.83
N ASP A 53 11.73 4.38 7.59
CA ASP A 53 11.90 2.95 7.29
C ASP A 53 12.21 2.19 8.59
N PHE A 54 11.36 1.23 8.92
CA PHE A 54 11.48 0.38 10.12
C PHE A 54 12.09 -1.01 9.80
N GLY A 55 12.76 -1.16 8.66
CA GLY A 55 13.41 -2.42 8.24
C GLY A 55 12.41 -3.51 7.86
N ASP A 56 12.62 -4.73 8.33
CA ASP A 56 11.95 -5.95 7.87
C ASP A 56 10.53 -6.18 8.39
N ARG A 57 9.88 -5.16 8.94
CA ARG A 57 8.51 -5.29 9.45
C ARG A 57 7.51 -5.52 8.31
N PRO A 58 6.49 -6.37 8.53
CA PRO A 58 5.42 -6.53 7.55
C PRO A 58 4.72 -5.21 7.25
N VAL A 59 4.39 -4.97 5.97
CA VAL A 59 3.81 -3.72 5.47
C VAL A 59 2.56 -3.98 4.62
N LEU A 60 1.64 -3.01 4.62
CA LEU A 60 0.49 -3.00 3.71
C LEU A 60 0.92 -2.66 2.28
N LEU A 61 1.87 -1.73 2.13
CA LEU A 61 2.49 -1.36 0.87
C LEU A 61 4.01 -1.55 0.94
N LEU A 62 4.55 -2.25 -0.04
CA LEU A 62 6.00 -2.29 -0.24
C LEU A 62 6.54 -0.90 -0.56
N PRO A 63 7.84 -0.63 -0.29
CA PRO A 63 8.44 0.66 -0.61
C PRO A 63 8.26 1.07 -2.07
N GLU A 64 8.39 0.14 -3.00
CA GLU A 64 8.22 0.35 -4.44
C GLU A 64 6.78 0.75 -4.78
N GLU A 65 5.78 0.01 -4.29
CA GLU A 65 4.37 0.29 -4.48
C GLU A 65 4.01 1.69 -3.93
N ARG A 66 4.55 2.05 -2.76
CA ARG A 66 4.37 3.38 -2.16
C ARG A 66 4.97 4.49 -3.01
N ARG A 67 6.17 4.28 -3.57
CA ARG A 67 6.85 5.25 -4.45
C ARG A 67 6.04 5.52 -5.71
N GLU A 68 5.57 4.47 -6.36
CA GLU A 68 4.73 4.57 -7.57
C GLU A 68 3.46 5.35 -7.29
N MET A 69 2.74 5.03 -6.22
CA MET A 69 1.52 5.74 -5.85
C MET A 69 1.77 7.22 -5.56
N LEU A 70 2.77 7.55 -4.73
CA LEU A 70 3.08 8.95 -4.41
C LEU A 70 3.55 9.73 -5.63
N GLN A 71 4.29 9.11 -6.54
CA GLN A 71 4.68 9.70 -7.81
C GLN A 71 3.46 9.98 -8.70
N GLY A 72 2.55 9.02 -8.83
CA GLY A 72 1.30 9.18 -9.58
C GLY A 72 0.41 10.29 -9.01
N TRP A 73 0.43 10.50 -7.69
CA TRP A 73 -0.30 11.62 -7.06
C TRP A 73 0.38 12.98 -7.25
N GLY A 74 1.61 13.00 -7.77
CA GLY A 74 2.33 14.22 -8.07
C GLY A 74 3.15 14.76 -6.90
N VAL A 75 3.57 13.93 -5.96
CA VAL A 75 4.55 14.30 -4.91
C VAL A 75 5.91 14.55 -5.57
N ASP A 76 6.61 15.62 -5.16
CA ASP A 76 7.90 15.99 -5.75
C ASP A 76 9.08 15.31 -5.04
N TYR A 77 8.98 15.12 -3.71
CA TYR A 77 10.03 14.51 -2.89
C TYR A 77 9.48 13.42 -1.98
N LEU A 78 10.13 12.27 -1.96
CA LEU A 78 9.93 11.24 -0.94
C LEU A 78 11.25 11.06 -0.17
N LEU A 79 11.24 11.39 1.11
CA LEU A 79 12.35 11.16 2.01
C LEU A 79 12.09 9.89 2.82
N GLU A 80 12.91 8.87 2.59
CA GLU A 80 12.92 7.61 3.32
C GLU A 80 14.06 7.62 4.33
N CYS A 81 13.73 7.94 5.59
CA CYS A 81 14.69 8.05 6.67
C CYS A 81 14.78 6.74 7.44
N PRO A 82 15.96 6.07 7.49
CA PRO A 82 16.17 4.93 8.35
C PRO A 82 15.91 5.31 9.82
N PHE A 83 15.16 4.48 10.55
CA PHE A 83 14.85 4.75 11.95
C PHE A 83 15.97 4.24 12.85
N VAL A 84 17.12 4.90 12.77
CA VAL A 84 18.34 4.60 13.54
C VAL A 84 18.44 5.45 14.81
N GLU A 85 19.44 5.15 15.65
CA GLU A 85 19.62 5.80 16.94
C GLU A 85 19.74 7.32 16.86
N GLU A 86 20.48 7.83 15.87
CA GLU A 86 20.66 9.27 15.62
C GLU A 86 19.34 10.03 15.48
N ILE A 87 18.37 9.47 14.76
CA ILE A 87 17.05 10.07 14.55
C ILE A 87 16.13 9.79 15.73
N SER A 88 16.13 8.54 16.25
CA SER A 88 15.22 8.13 17.32
C SER A 88 15.51 8.82 18.66
N HIS A 89 16.75 9.25 18.92
CA HIS A 89 17.17 10.01 20.08
C HIS A 89 17.21 11.52 19.86
N MET A 90 16.84 12.01 18.68
CA MET A 90 16.81 13.45 18.41
C MET A 90 15.66 14.12 19.14
N GLU A 91 15.97 15.15 19.95
CA GLU A 91 14.95 15.95 20.64
C GLU A 91 14.02 16.63 19.61
N ALA A 92 12.75 16.78 19.98
CA ALA A 92 11.72 17.27 19.08
C ALA A 92 11.99 18.70 18.57
N ASP A 93 12.49 19.60 19.42
CA ASP A 93 12.87 20.98 19.02
C ASP A 93 14.02 20.95 18.03
N LYS A 94 15.05 20.13 18.29
CA LYS A 94 16.19 19.95 17.37
C LYS A 94 15.74 19.40 16.01
N PHE A 95 14.83 18.43 15.99
CA PHE A 95 14.27 17.87 14.76
C PHE A 95 13.59 18.97 13.91
N ILE A 96 12.80 19.85 14.54
CA ILE A 96 12.16 20.97 13.85
C ILE A 96 13.22 21.90 13.23
N ARG A 97 14.16 22.39 14.05
CA ARG A 97 15.10 23.42 13.62
C ARG A 97 16.13 22.92 12.61
N GLU A 98 16.74 21.76 12.90
CA GLU A 98 17.84 21.26 12.07
C GLU A 98 17.32 20.47 10.86
N ILE A 99 16.26 19.69 10.99
CA ILE A 99 15.77 18.85 9.91
C ILE A 99 14.72 19.59 9.08
N LEU A 100 13.61 19.99 9.70
CA LEU A 100 12.51 20.56 8.92
C LEU A 100 12.84 21.95 8.36
N VAL A 101 13.44 22.82 9.17
CA VAL A 101 13.72 24.20 8.77
C VAL A 101 15.00 24.31 7.96
N LYS A 102 16.16 23.88 8.51
CA LYS A 102 17.47 24.09 7.85
C LYS A 102 17.69 23.18 6.65
N ARG A 103 17.27 21.89 6.75
CA ARG A 103 17.56 20.92 5.69
C ARG A 103 16.46 20.82 4.65
N LEU A 104 15.20 20.87 5.08
CA LEU A 104 14.07 20.67 4.19
C LEU A 104 13.35 21.97 3.81
N HIS A 105 13.82 23.11 4.27
CA HIS A 105 13.29 24.45 3.96
C HIS A 105 11.75 24.50 4.07
N VAL A 106 11.22 23.92 5.16
CA VAL A 106 9.78 23.81 5.35
C VAL A 106 9.11 25.18 5.44
N ARG A 107 7.99 25.37 4.72
CA ARG A 107 7.08 26.51 4.81
C ARG A 107 5.68 26.11 5.23
N TYR A 108 5.32 24.85 5.02
CA TYR A 108 4.02 24.35 5.36
C TYR A 108 4.10 22.89 5.83
N LEU A 109 3.40 22.58 6.93
CA LEU A 109 3.28 21.24 7.49
C LEU A 109 1.82 20.80 7.57
N ALA A 110 1.50 19.63 7.02
CA ALA A 110 0.23 18.95 7.24
C ALA A 110 0.45 17.73 8.13
N VAL A 111 -0.17 17.69 9.30
CA VAL A 111 -0.01 16.59 10.27
C VAL A 111 -1.36 16.19 10.88
N GLY A 112 -1.50 14.91 11.24
CA GLY A 112 -2.69 14.43 11.95
C GLY A 112 -2.74 14.87 13.41
N THR A 113 -3.93 14.82 14.02
CA THR A 113 -4.16 15.18 15.44
C THR A 113 -3.37 14.31 16.43
N ASP A 114 -3.03 13.08 16.05
CA ASP A 114 -2.27 12.11 16.86
C ASP A 114 -0.78 12.05 16.52
N PHE A 115 -0.31 12.93 15.64
CA PHE A 115 1.09 12.96 15.21
C PHE A 115 2.04 13.16 16.40
N ARG A 116 3.06 12.30 16.49
CA ARG A 116 4.10 12.34 17.52
C ARG A 116 5.47 12.11 16.91
N PHE A 117 6.47 12.87 17.34
CA PHE A 117 7.85 12.81 16.85
C PHE A 117 8.87 13.15 17.92
N GLY A 118 10.16 13.04 17.56
CA GLY A 118 11.28 13.30 18.46
C GLY A 118 11.46 12.21 19.53
N TYR A 119 12.50 12.38 20.34
CA TYR A 119 12.87 11.42 21.36
C TYR A 119 11.70 11.11 22.30
N GLN A 120 11.44 9.83 22.53
CA GLN A 120 10.32 9.32 23.34
C GLN A 120 8.93 9.87 22.91
N ARG A 121 8.79 10.32 21.66
CA ARG A 121 7.54 10.88 21.11
C ARG A 121 7.05 12.13 21.86
N ARG A 122 7.96 12.93 22.43
CA ARG A 122 7.64 14.15 23.20
C ARG A 122 7.13 15.29 22.34
N GLY A 123 7.46 15.32 21.04
CA GLY A 123 6.93 16.28 20.09
C GLY A 123 5.52 15.93 19.64
N ASP A 124 4.67 16.92 19.48
CA ASP A 124 3.32 16.82 18.92
C ASP A 124 2.99 18.04 18.04
N TYR A 125 1.78 18.08 17.47
CA TYR A 125 1.34 19.21 16.65
C TYR A 125 1.29 20.54 17.42
N ARG A 126 1.14 20.53 18.77
CA ARG A 126 1.13 21.75 19.58
C ARG A 126 2.53 22.36 19.66
N LEU A 127 3.57 21.52 19.75
CA LEU A 127 4.96 21.97 19.66
C LEU A 127 5.24 22.57 18.28
N LEU A 128 4.80 21.92 17.19
CA LEU A 128 4.92 22.46 15.83
C LEU A 128 4.26 23.85 15.73
N LYS A 129 3.02 23.99 16.19
CA LYS A 129 2.30 25.28 16.21
C LYS A 129 3.00 26.34 17.06
N ARG A 130 3.54 25.98 18.20
CA ARG A 130 4.24 26.94 19.10
C ARG A 130 5.48 27.53 18.43
N LEU A 131 6.23 26.72 17.68
CA LEU A 131 7.47 27.14 17.03
C LEU A 131 7.24 27.72 15.62
N SER A 132 6.04 27.64 15.07
CA SER A 132 5.77 28.00 13.67
C SER A 132 6.10 29.46 13.35
N ALA A 133 5.69 30.39 14.20
CA ALA A 133 5.95 31.83 13.98
C ALA A 133 7.45 32.16 14.04
N GLU A 134 8.20 31.60 15.00
CA GLU A 134 9.64 31.78 15.15
C GLU A 134 10.42 31.15 13.98
N CYS A 135 9.98 29.98 13.53
CA CYS A 135 10.68 29.20 12.50
C CYS A 135 10.19 29.47 11.07
N GLY A 136 9.19 30.32 10.87
CA GLY A 136 8.74 30.80 9.56
C GLY A 136 8.00 29.74 8.72
N TYR A 137 7.18 28.88 9.34
CA TYR A 137 6.33 27.92 8.65
C TYR A 137 4.89 27.90 9.19
N GLU A 138 3.97 27.40 8.38
CA GLU A 138 2.58 27.18 8.77
C GLU A 138 2.34 25.71 9.16
N VAL A 139 1.35 25.47 10.07
CA VAL A 139 0.93 24.11 10.48
C VAL A 139 -0.57 23.95 10.31
N GLU A 140 -0.97 23.06 9.44
CA GLU A 140 -2.35 22.57 9.36
C GLU A 140 -2.46 21.23 10.11
N VAL A 141 -3.41 21.16 11.04
CA VAL A 141 -3.73 19.92 11.75
C VAL A 141 -4.97 19.33 11.10
N VAL A 142 -4.82 18.16 10.48
CA VAL A 142 -5.85 17.48 9.74
C VAL A 142 -6.56 16.48 10.66
N GLU A 143 -7.88 16.59 10.71
CA GLU A 143 -8.71 15.63 11.45
C GLU A 143 -8.62 14.24 10.80
N LYS A 144 -8.77 13.22 11.62
CA LYS A 144 -8.72 11.83 11.16
C LYS A 144 -9.91 11.49 10.28
N ALA A 145 -9.65 10.81 9.18
CA ALA A 145 -10.70 10.19 8.40
C ALA A 145 -11.40 9.09 9.22
N CYS A 146 -12.71 9.00 9.11
CA CYS A 146 -13.52 7.99 9.77
C CYS A 146 -14.40 7.25 8.74
N TYR A 147 -14.65 5.98 9.01
CA TYR A 147 -15.60 5.17 8.25
C TYR A 147 -16.39 4.27 9.21
N GLY A 148 -17.73 4.29 9.12
CA GLY A 148 -18.59 3.53 10.03
C GLY A 148 -18.47 3.94 11.50
N GLY A 149 -18.10 5.20 11.78
CA GLY A 149 -17.95 5.72 13.16
C GLY A 149 -16.60 5.39 13.81
N GLU A 150 -15.69 4.70 13.12
CA GLU A 150 -14.35 4.34 13.61
C GLU A 150 -13.26 5.00 12.76
N GLU A 151 -12.16 5.42 13.41
CA GLU A 151 -11.01 6.04 12.73
C GLU A 151 -10.39 5.10 11.68
N ILE A 152 -9.99 5.66 10.53
CA ILE A 152 -9.20 4.95 9.52
C ILE A 152 -7.72 5.01 9.91
N SER A 153 -7.11 3.83 10.08
CA SER A 153 -5.70 3.70 10.42
C SER A 153 -5.07 2.44 9.83
N SER A 154 -3.75 2.43 9.64
CA SER A 154 -3.04 1.23 9.19
C SER A 154 -3.28 0.02 10.10
N SER A 155 -3.43 0.24 11.42
CA SER A 155 -3.71 -0.84 12.39
C SER A 155 -5.10 -1.45 12.18
N ARG A 156 -6.12 -0.62 11.93
CA ARG A 156 -7.47 -1.09 11.59
C ARG A 156 -7.46 -1.87 10.28
N ILE A 157 -6.81 -1.33 9.24
CA ILE A 157 -6.72 -2.00 7.94
C ILE A 157 -6.03 -3.36 8.05
N ARG A 158 -4.96 -3.48 8.83
CA ARG A 158 -4.29 -4.75 9.10
C ARG A 158 -5.22 -5.76 9.76
N ARG A 159 -5.96 -5.36 10.77
CA ARG A 159 -6.95 -6.19 11.45
C ARG A 159 -8.02 -6.70 10.48
N GLU A 160 -8.59 -5.83 9.65
CA GLU A 160 -9.60 -6.21 8.66
C GLU A 160 -9.02 -7.10 7.55
N LEU A 161 -7.77 -6.83 7.13
CA LEU A 161 -7.05 -7.67 6.16
C LEU A 161 -6.81 -9.08 6.71
N GLU A 162 -6.40 -9.20 7.98
CA GLU A 162 -6.18 -10.49 8.67
C GLU A 162 -7.47 -11.31 8.82
N GLN A 163 -8.64 -10.68 8.76
CA GLN A 163 -9.95 -11.32 8.80
C GLN A 163 -10.51 -11.62 7.40
N GLY A 164 -9.86 -11.13 6.34
CA GLY A 164 -10.31 -11.32 4.95
C GLY A 164 -11.45 -10.39 4.53
N HIS A 165 -11.74 -9.33 5.28
CA HIS A 165 -12.79 -8.35 4.98
C HIS A 165 -12.35 -7.39 3.85
N MET A 166 -12.16 -7.95 2.64
CA MET A 166 -11.51 -7.24 1.53
C MET A 166 -12.27 -5.98 1.09
N GLU A 167 -13.59 -6.03 1.05
CA GLU A 167 -14.42 -4.89 0.70
C GLU A 167 -14.21 -3.73 1.68
N LEU A 168 -14.16 -4.02 2.98
CA LEU A 168 -13.89 -3.00 3.99
C LEU A 168 -12.44 -2.51 3.92
N VAL A 169 -11.46 -3.40 3.71
CA VAL A 169 -10.06 -3.02 3.49
C VAL A 169 -9.95 -2.01 2.34
N ASN A 170 -10.56 -2.31 1.19
CA ASN A 170 -10.55 -1.45 0.03
C ASN A 170 -11.26 -0.11 0.29
N GLN A 171 -12.37 -0.15 1.01
CA GLN A 171 -13.08 1.06 1.43
C GLN A 171 -12.21 1.96 2.33
N LEU A 172 -11.48 1.39 3.29
CA LEU A 172 -10.60 2.15 4.19
C LEU A 172 -9.35 2.67 3.47
N LEU A 173 -8.82 1.91 2.52
CA LEU A 173 -7.70 2.31 1.68
C LEU A 173 -8.08 3.40 0.69
N GLY A 174 -9.30 3.35 0.12
CA GLY A 174 -9.73 4.18 -1.02
C GLY A 174 -9.21 3.66 -2.37
N TYR A 175 -8.67 2.44 -2.40
CA TYR A 175 -8.23 1.72 -3.60
C TYR A 175 -8.22 0.21 -3.32
N ALA A 176 -8.16 -0.63 -4.38
CA ALA A 176 -8.13 -2.07 -4.22
C ALA A 176 -6.77 -2.56 -3.68
N TYR A 177 -6.78 -3.29 -2.56
CA TYR A 177 -5.58 -3.93 -2.03
C TYR A 177 -4.98 -4.87 -3.06
N SER A 178 -3.67 -4.83 -3.22
CA SER A 178 -3.00 -5.54 -4.30
C SER A 178 -1.72 -6.24 -3.87
N VAL A 179 -1.32 -7.21 -4.68
CA VAL A 179 -0.07 -7.95 -4.59
C VAL A 179 0.62 -7.90 -5.94
N THR A 180 1.84 -7.40 -5.96
CA THR A 180 2.66 -7.28 -7.17
C THR A 180 3.82 -8.27 -7.10
N GLY A 181 4.17 -8.87 -8.23
CA GLY A 181 5.36 -9.71 -8.37
C GLY A 181 5.49 -10.37 -9.72
N GLU A 182 6.63 -11.03 -9.94
CA GLU A 182 6.91 -11.77 -11.16
C GLU A 182 6.07 -13.05 -11.24
N VAL A 183 5.56 -13.36 -12.42
CA VAL A 183 4.84 -14.60 -12.71
C VAL A 183 5.81 -15.76 -12.82
N LEU A 184 5.78 -16.64 -11.83
CA LEU A 184 6.66 -17.79 -11.70
C LEU A 184 6.02 -19.08 -12.20
N HIS A 185 6.86 -20.05 -12.55
CA HIS A 185 6.39 -21.40 -12.83
C HIS A 185 5.87 -22.09 -11.57
N GLY A 186 4.57 -22.47 -11.58
CA GLY A 186 3.97 -23.28 -10.53
C GLY A 186 3.96 -24.78 -10.89
N ARG A 187 3.21 -25.58 -10.11
CA ARG A 187 3.03 -27.03 -10.33
C ARG A 187 2.23 -27.37 -11.59
N ARG A 188 1.67 -26.40 -12.29
CA ARG A 188 0.89 -26.54 -13.54
C ARG A 188 -0.36 -27.43 -13.42
N ILE A 189 -0.88 -27.69 -12.19
CA ILE A 189 -2.08 -28.48 -11.96
C ILE A 189 -3.30 -27.83 -12.63
N GLY A 190 -3.44 -26.51 -12.55
CA GLY A 190 -4.51 -25.78 -13.23
C GLY A 190 -4.53 -26.02 -14.74
N ARG A 191 -3.36 -26.10 -15.38
CA ARG A 191 -3.27 -26.40 -16.83
C ARG A 191 -3.83 -27.79 -17.19
N THR A 192 -3.61 -28.81 -16.34
CA THR A 192 -4.17 -30.18 -16.57
C THR A 192 -5.68 -30.20 -16.40
N LEU A 193 -6.24 -29.23 -15.69
CA LEU A 193 -7.69 -29.08 -15.47
C LEU A 193 -8.35 -28.13 -16.51
N GLY A 194 -7.57 -27.57 -17.46
CA GLY A 194 -8.05 -26.59 -18.42
C GLY A 194 -8.20 -25.17 -17.87
N MET A 195 -7.62 -24.88 -16.69
CA MET A 195 -7.67 -23.60 -16.00
C MET A 195 -6.25 -23.13 -15.66
N PRO A 196 -5.49 -22.63 -16.65
CA PRO A 196 -4.11 -22.18 -16.42
C PRO A 196 -4.06 -21.02 -15.42
N THR A 197 -3.13 -21.09 -14.46
CA THR A 197 -2.96 -20.10 -13.41
C THR A 197 -1.62 -19.40 -13.49
N ILE A 198 -1.58 -18.13 -13.13
CA ILE A 198 -0.35 -17.41 -12.81
C ILE A 198 -0.02 -17.58 -11.34
N ASN A 199 1.27 -17.68 -11.02
CA ASN A 199 1.76 -17.82 -9.65
C ASN A 199 2.69 -16.66 -9.31
N ILE A 200 2.39 -15.94 -8.23
CA ILE A 200 3.20 -14.83 -7.73
C ILE A 200 3.61 -15.10 -6.29
N LEU A 201 4.90 -14.97 -6.01
CA LEU A 201 5.46 -14.96 -4.66
C LEU A 201 5.92 -13.53 -4.35
N PRO A 202 5.12 -12.74 -3.62
CA PRO A 202 5.50 -11.38 -3.30
C PRO A 202 6.67 -11.34 -2.33
N GLU A 203 7.27 -10.17 -2.14
CA GLU A 203 8.27 -9.93 -1.10
C GLU A 203 7.71 -10.32 0.28
N GLU A 204 8.56 -10.88 1.15
CA GLU A 204 8.14 -11.45 2.45
C GLU A 204 7.48 -10.45 3.38
N ARG A 205 7.87 -9.20 3.28
CA ARG A 205 7.27 -8.11 4.07
C ARG A 205 5.85 -7.72 3.61
N LYS A 206 5.42 -8.14 2.41
CA LYS A 206 4.07 -7.86 1.95
C LYS A 206 3.05 -8.64 2.77
N LEU A 207 2.14 -7.94 3.43
CA LEU A 207 1.03 -8.61 4.11
C LEU A 207 0.10 -9.25 3.08
N LEU A 208 -0.27 -10.49 3.33
CA LEU A 208 -1.26 -11.21 2.53
C LEU A 208 -2.51 -11.49 3.37
N PRO A 209 -3.70 -11.42 2.75
CA PRO A 209 -4.93 -11.79 3.44
C PRO A 209 -4.93 -13.28 3.81
N PRO A 210 -5.88 -13.79 4.60
CA PRO A 210 -5.98 -15.20 4.99
C PRO A 210 -5.89 -16.17 3.81
N ASN A 211 -5.49 -17.41 4.09
CA ASN A 211 -5.55 -18.46 3.07
C ASN A 211 -6.99 -18.67 2.61
N GLY A 212 -7.20 -18.69 1.30
CA GLY A 212 -8.54 -18.85 0.75
C GLY A 212 -8.65 -18.37 -0.69
N VAL A 213 -9.87 -18.33 -1.18
CA VAL A 213 -10.22 -17.95 -2.55
C VAL A 213 -10.84 -16.55 -2.55
N TYR A 214 -10.41 -15.73 -3.51
CA TYR A 214 -10.78 -14.32 -3.63
C TYR A 214 -11.19 -13.99 -5.06
N ALA A 215 -12.14 -13.07 -5.22
CA ALA A 215 -12.39 -12.38 -6.48
C ALA A 215 -11.29 -11.32 -6.71
N THR A 216 -10.67 -11.34 -7.88
CA THR A 216 -9.53 -10.46 -8.19
C THR A 216 -9.60 -9.89 -9.60
N ARG A 217 -8.91 -8.77 -9.81
CA ARG A 217 -8.68 -8.18 -11.13
C ARG A 217 -7.19 -7.97 -11.36
N THR A 218 -6.78 -8.11 -12.61
CA THR A 218 -5.41 -7.87 -13.08
C THR A 218 -5.47 -7.09 -14.38
N TRP A 219 -4.58 -6.11 -14.55
CA TRP A 219 -4.43 -5.37 -15.81
C TRP A 219 -3.20 -5.88 -16.53
N ILE A 220 -3.36 -6.18 -17.82
CA ILE A 220 -2.30 -6.71 -18.68
C ILE A 220 -2.34 -5.92 -19.98
N ALA A 221 -1.30 -5.18 -20.28
CA ALA A 221 -1.22 -4.31 -21.47
C ALA A 221 -2.44 -3.37 -21.61
N GLY A 222 -2.89 -2.77 -20.50
CA GLY A 222 -4.05 -1.86 -20.45
C GLY A 222 -5.42 -2.53 -20.46
N GLU A 223 -5.50 -3.85 -20.64
CA GLU A 223 -6.74 -4.61 -20.64
C GLU A 223 -7.01 -5.22 -19.26
N ARG A 224 -8.26 -5.14 -18.78
CA ARG A 224 -8.70 -5.65 -17.48
C ARG A 224 -9.18 -7.09 -17.59
N PHE A 225 -8.62 -7.97 -16.79
CA PHE A 225 -9.04 -9.36 -16.62
C PHE A 225 -9.57 -9.59 -15.22
N GLU A 226 -10.72 -10.21 -15.14
CA GLU A 226 -11.29 -10.70 -13.87
C GLU A 226 -10.79 -12.13 -13.62
N GLY A 227 -10.78 -12.54 -12.35
CA GLY A 227 -10.29 -13.86 -12.01
C GLY A 227 -10.61 -14.25 -10.59
N ILE A 228 -10.22 -15.47 -10.24
CA ILE A 228 -10.19 -15.97 -8.87
C ILE A 228 -8.75 -16.25 -8.46
N THR A 229 -8.43 -15.90 -7.23
CA THR A 229 -7.08 -16.08 -6.66
C THR A 229 -7.13 -16.94 -5.42
N ASN A 230 -6.32 -17.99 -5.39
CA ASN A 230 -6.03 -18.73 -4.17
C ASN A 230 -4.81 -18.16 -3.47
N VAL A 231 -4.99 -17.70 -2.24
CA VAL A 231 -3.92 -17.34 -1.32
C VAL A 231 -3.58 -18.55 -0.47
N GLY A 232 -2.33 -18.98 -0.48
CA GLY A 232 -1.92 -20.18 0.26
C GLY A 232 -0.41 -20.39 0.27
N TYR A 233 0.03 -21.39 1.01
CA TYR A 233 1.45 -21.74 1.08
C TYR A 233 1.89 -22.53 -0.16
N LYS A 234 2.98 -22.11 -0.76
CA LYS A 234 3.58 -22.68 -1.96
C LYS A 234 5.01 -23.16 -1.65
N PRO A 235 5.41 -24.36 -2.09
CA PRO A 235 6.81 -24.76 -2.02
C PRO A 235 7.65 -23.92 -2.96
N THR A 236 8.76 -23.41 -2.47
CA THR A 236 9.76 -22.69 -3.26
C THR A 236 10.81 -23.66 -3.83
N VAL A 237 11.63 -23.17 -4.75
CA VAL A 237 12.73 -23.96 -5.38
C VAL A 237 13.74 -24.46 -4.34
N GLY A 238 13.84 -23.82 -3.17
CA GLY A 238 14.71 -24.23 -2.05
C GLY A 238 14.09 -25.18 -1.04
N GLY A 239 12.85 -25.68 -1.28
CA GLY A 239 12.13 -26.58 -0.36
C GLY A 239 11.43 -25.88 0.81
N GLU A 240 11.60 -24.59 0.97
CA GLU A 240 10.83 -23.79 1.92
C GLU A 240 9.40 -23.58 1.42
N THR A 241 8.48 -23.29 2.34
CA THR A 241 7.12 -22.91 1.99
C THR A 241 6.91 -21.44 2.24
N ARG A 242 6.50 -20.70 1.20
CA ARG A 242 6.16 -19.28 1.30
C ARG A 242 4.69 -19.06 0.94
N LYS A 243 4.08 -18.08 1.58
CA LYS A 243 2.73 -17.66 1.24
C LYS A 243 2.76 -16.87 -0.08
N GLY A 244 1.90 -17.25 -1.02
CA GLY A 244 1.83 -16.63 -2.33
C GLY A 244 0.41 -16.67 -2.89
N VAL A 245 0.24 -16.17 -4.09
CA VAL A 245 -1.03 -16.07 -4.79
C VAL A 245 -0.99 -16.86 -6.09
N GLU A 246 -2.07 -17.60 -6.37
CA GLU A 246 -2.28 -18.36 -7.59
C GLU A 246 -3.59 -17.92 -8.19
N THR A 247 -3.54 -17.26 -9.35
CA THR A 247 -4.69 -16.61 -9.97
C THR A 247 -5.05 -17.28 -11.28
N TYR A 248 -6.31 -17.70 -11.43
CA TYR A 248 -6.93 -18.03 -12.70
C TYR A 248 -7.60 -16.77 -13.25
N LEU A 249 -7.09 -16.27 -14.38
CA LEU A 249 -7.66 -15.12 -15.09
C LEU A 249 -8.70 -15.64 -16.10
N PHE A 250 -9.90 -15.08 -16.06
CA PHE A 250 -11.00 -15.50 -16.92
C PHE A 250 -10.70 -15.12 -18.38
N ASP A 251 -10.96 -16.07 -19.26
CA ASP A 251 -10.92 -15.88 -20.71
C ASP A 251 -9.56 -15.42 -21.26
N LEU A 252 -8.48 -15.63 -20.50
CA LEU A 252 -7.12 -15.30 -20.89
C LEU A 252 -6.38 -16.55 -21.41
N ASP A 253 -5.91 -16.48 -22.65
CA ASP A 253 -5.04 -17.50 -23.26
C ASP A 253 -3.74 -16.83 -23.74
N ARG A 254 -2.88 -16.48 -22.79
CA ARG A 254 -1.55 -15.91 -23.05
C ARG A 254 -0.51 -16.49 -22.10
N ASN A 255 0.74 -16.52 -22.57
CA ASN A 255 1.88 -16.85 -21.72
C ASN A 255 2.39 -15.59 -21.04
N LEU A 256 2.35 -15.59 -19.71
CA LEU A 256 2.71 -14.44 -18.87
C LEU A 256 3.95 -14.70 -17.99
N TYR A 257 4.63 -15.82 -18.15
CA TYR A 257 5.83 -16.13 -17.33
C TYR A 257 6.92 -15.06 -17.50
N GLY A 258 7.46 -14.62 -16.37
CA GLY A 258 8.48 -13.56 -16.31
C GLY A 258 7.93 -12.14 -16.34
N GLU A 259 6.62 -11.96 -16.60
CA GLU A 259 5.99 -10.64 -16.49
C GLU A 259 5.78 -10.26 -15.02
N VAL A 260 5.91 -8.99 -14.70
CA VAL A 260 5.55 -8.45 -13.38
C VAL A 260 4.11 -7.99 -13.43
N LEU A 261 3.25 -8.62 -12.65
CA LEU A 261 1.82 -8.35 -12.63
C LEU A 261 1.33 -7.96 -11.24
N THR A 262 0.28 -7.16 -11.22
CA THR A 262 -0.41 -6.74 -9.99
C THR A 262 -1.80 -7.37 -9.94
N VAL A 263 -2.03 -8.23 -8.92
CA VAL A 263 -3.33 -8.84 -8.63
C VAL A 263 -4.04 -8.02 -7.57
N ARG A 264 -5.21 -7.46 -7.89
CA ARG A 264 -6.04 -6.63 -7.00
C ARG A 264 -7.17 -7.46 -6.42
N PHE A 265 -7.33 -7.41 -5.10
CA PHE A 265 -8.28 -8.20 -4.32
C PHE A 265 -9.56 -7.41 -4.07
N TYR A 266 -10.72 -8.05 -4.28
CA TYR A 266 -12.03 -7.40 -4.11
C TYR A 266 -12.90 -8.10 -3.09
N GLY A 267 -13.15 -9.39 -3.20
CA GLY A 267 -14.01 -10.14 -2.29
C GLY A 267 -13.41 -11.45 -1.83
N TYR A 268 -13.79 -11.90 -0.65
CA TYR A 268 -13.41 -13.19 -0.07
C TYR A 268 -14.53 -14.19 -0.24
N GLU A 269 -14.28 -15.33 -0.87
CA GLU A 269 -15.27 -16.37 -1.09
C GLU A 269 -15.26 -17.41 0.05
N ARG A 270 -14.10 -18.01 0.33
CA ARG A 270 -14.01 -19.14 1.24
C ARG A 270 -12.57 -19.42 1.72
N PRO A 271 -12.40 -20.15 2.83
CA PRO A 271 -11.09 -20.64 3.24
C PRO A 271 -10.54 -21.71 2.28
N GLU A 272 -9.23 -21.89 2.33
CA GLU A 272 -8.55 -22.99 1.62
C GLU A 272 -9.04 -24.36 2.10
N LYS A 273 -9.21 -25.32 1.18
CA LYS A 273 -9.67 -26.69 1.48
C LYS A 273 -8.78 -27.70 0.77
N LYS A 274 -8.51 -28.83 1.42
CA LYS A 274 -7.90 -30.00 0.79
C LYS A 274 -8.98 -30.84 0.09
N PHE A 275 -8.64 -31.40 -1.05
CA PHE A 275 -9.52 -32.22 -1.86
C PHE A 275 -9.00 -33.66 -1.94
N ALA A 276 -9.89 -34.62 -1.94
CA ALA A 276 -9.56 -36.05 -1.98
C ALA A 276 -9.15 -36.51 -3.40
N SER A 277 -9.62 -35.80 -4.45
CA SER A 277 -9.32 -36.12 -5.84
C SER A 277 -9.19 -34.86 -6.71
N LEU A 278 -8.56 -35.02 -7.89
CA LEU A 278 -8.50 -33.97 -8.90
C LEU A 278 -9.87 -33.59 -9.46
N GLU A 279 -10.81 -34.57 -9.49
CA GLU A 279 -12.18 -34.32 -9.95
C GLU A 279 -12.94 -33.43 -8.96
N GLU A 280 -12.80 -33.70 -7.67
CA GLU A 280 -13.40 -32.85 -6.62
C GLU A 280 -12.82 -31.44 -6.67
N LEU A 281 -11.50 -31.32 -6.83
CA LEU A 281 -10.82 -30.04 -7.01
C LEU A 281 -11.37 -29.28 -8.21
N LYS A 282 -11.50 -29.94 -9.38
CA LYS A 282 -12.00 -29.31 -10.61
C LYS A 282 -13.42 -28.78 -10.42
N LYS A 283 -14.34 -29.62 -9.93
CA LYS A 283 -15.73 -29.21 -9.65
C LYS A 283 -15.81 -28.02 -8.67
N ARG A 284 -14.89 -27.94 -7.71
CA ARG A 284 -14.87 -26.81 -6.79
C ARG A 284 -14.35 -25.55 -7.46
N ILE A 285 -13.27 -25.62 -8.24
CA ILE A 285 -12.75 -24.47 -8.98
C ILE A 285 -13.81 -23.92 -9.95
N GLU A 286 -14.56 -24.79 -10.65
CA GLU A 286 -15.66 -24.37 -11.52
C GLU A 286 -16.71 -23.54 -10.77
N ARG A 287 -17.08 -23.93 -9.55
CA ARG A 287 -17.98 -23.16 -8.68
C ARG A 287 -17.35 -21.83 -8.23
N ASP A 288 -16.06 -21.82 -7.90
CA ASP A 288 -15.35 -20.62 -7.50
C ASP A 288 -15.29 -19.63 -8.68
N VAL A 289 -15.14 -20.12 -9.92
CA VAL A 289 -15.19 -19.29 -11.16
C VAL A 289 -16.59 -18.70 -11.36
N GLU A 290 -17.65 -19.52 -11.22
CA GLU A 290 -19.03 -19.07 -11.35
C GLU A 290 -19.34 -17.98 -10.29
N TRP A 291 -18.91 -18.21 -9.05
CA TRP A 291 -19.03 -17.21 -7.99
C TRP A 291 -18.28 -15.91 -8.35
N GLY A 292 -17.02 -16.00 -8.80
CA GLY A 292 -16.22 -14.83 -9.17
C GLY A 292 -16.85 -14.00 -10.29
N ARG A 293 -17.38 -14.65 -11.33
CA ARG A 293 -18.12 -13.98 -12.42
C ARG A 293 -19.38 -13.29 -11.89
N THR A 294 -20.15 -13.97 -11.02
CA THR A 294 -21.35 -13.43 -10.38
C THR A 294 -20.98 -12.23 -9.48
N TYR A 295 -19.92 -12.36 -8.70
CA TYR A 295 -19.43 -11.30 -7.83
C TYR A 295 -19.18 -10.00 -8.60
N PHE A 296 -18.48 -10.06 -9.73
CA PHE A 296 -18.19 -8.86 -10.53
C PHE A 296 -19.40 -8.35 -11.33
N SER A 297 -20.34 -9.21 -11.70
CA SER A 297 -21.55 -8.77 -12.41
C SER A 297 -22.56 -8.05 -11.49
N GLN A 298 -22.58 -8.38 -10.20
CA GLN A 298 -23.52 -7.81 -9.22
C GLN A 298 -22.93 -6.64 -8.43
N SER A 299 -21.63 -6.57 -8.31
CA SER A 299 -20.95 -5.55 -7.53
C SER A 299 -20.83 -4.28 -8.34
N ALA A 300 -21.70 -3.30 -8.06
CA ALA A 300 -21.44 -1.91 -8.36
C ALA A 300 -20.27 -1.41 -7.48
N PHE A 301 -19.08 -1.99 -7.63
CA PHE A 301 -17.91 -1.26 -7.19
C PHE A 301 -17.86 -0.02 -8.08
N PRO A 302 -17.94 1.21 -7.52
CA PRO A 302 -17.47 2.33 -8.27
C PRO A 302 -16.13 1.88 -8.82
N GLU A 303 -15.92 2.02 -10.11
CA GLU A 303 -14.58 2.00 -10.64
C GLU A 303 -13.85 2.96 -9.71
N MET A 304 -13.16 2.42 -8.72
CA MET A 304 -12.17 3.18 -7.99
C MET A 304 -11.16 3.43 -9.09
N GLU A 305 -11.47 4.53 -9.82
CA GLU A 305 -10.70 4.95 -10.97
C GLU A 305 -9.27 4.87 -10.53
N ASP A 306 -8.53 4.02 -11.23
CA ASP A 306 -7.10 3.92 -11.08
C ASP A 306 -6.48 5.26 -11.53
N LYS A 307 -6.74 6.32 -10.76
CA LYS A 307 -6.13 7.64 -10.96
C LYS A 307 -4.60 7.59 -10.93
N ASN A 308 -4.02 6.39 -10.71
CA ASN A 308 -2.64 6.24 -10.33
C ASN A 308 -1.80 5.30 -11.20
N TYR A 309 -2.32 4.75 -12.30
CA TYR A 309 -1.53 3.88 -13.19
C TYR A 309 -1.80 4.21 -14.66
N SER A 310 -1.62 5.49 -15.05
CA SER A 310 -1.39 5.83 -16.45
C SER A 310 0.10 5.66 -16.74
N GLU A 311 0.39 4.78 -17.69
CA GLU A 311 1.60 4.40 -18.42
C GLU A 311 2.93 5.04 -18.04
#